data_57730131f5e79f610dd6fe826c806220
#
_entry.id   57730131f5e79f610dd6fe826c806220
#
_cell.length_a   1.000
_cell.length_b   1.000
_cell.length_c   1.000
_cell.angle_alpha   90.00
_cell.angle_beta   90.00
_cell.angle_gamma   90.00
#
_symmetry.space_group_name_H-M   'P 1'
#
loop_
_entity.id
_entity.type
_entity.pdbx_description
1 polymer ?
#
loop_
_entity_poly.entity_id
_entity_poly.type
_entity_poly.pdbx_seq_one_letter_code
_entity_poly.pdbx_strand_id
1 'polypeptide(L)'
;MTETTVTKKATRKANPLTAILNEVKAKADDHDDLRFVGGRVVESGQAYHAEQEHRWSAINQTRADLGHLGVDGLLVEDAHAAGAATTDADRREALILLAAQAVAAVAQLDRGEG
;
A
#
# COMPACT_ATOMS: atom_id res chain seq x y z
N MET A 1 34.96 6.09 19.18
CA MET A 1 34.56 6.35 18.66
C MET A 1 34.02 6.42 18.14
N THR A 2 34.33 6.42 18.51
CA THR A 2 33.84 6.75 18.04
C THR A 2 33.25 6.77 17.52
N GLU A 3 33.18 6.90 17.52
CA GLU A 3 32.65 7.25 16.92
C GLU A 3 31.98 7.05 16.34
N THR A 4 32.16 7.09 16.74
CA THR A 4 31.54 7.25 16.08
C THR A 4 30.84 7.11 15.71
N THR A 5 30.96 7.24 16.03
CA THR A 5 30.27 7.44 15.58
C THR A 5 29.62 7.49 15.12
N VAL A 6 29.65 7.69 15.30
CA VAL A 6 28.99 8.00 14.80
C VAL A 6 28.36 7.80 14.19
N THR A 7 28.48 7.91 14.22
CA THR A 7 27.88 7.93 13.60
C THR A 7 27.07 7.56 13.33
N LYS A 8 27.05 7.57 13.60
CA LYS A 8 26.34 7.38 13.35
C LYS A 8 25.56 7.29 13.15
N LYS A 9 25.53 7.38 13.43
CA LYS A 9 24.75 7.38 13.19
C LYS A 9 24.08 7.68 12.75
N ALA A 10 24.12 7.93 12.87
CA ALA A 10 23.44 8.31 12.41
C ALA A 10 22.77 8.28 11.78
N THR A 11 22.78 8.56 11.75
CA THR A 11 22.16 8.46 11.13
C THR A 11 21.47 7.82 10.96
N ARG A 12 21.43 7.55 11.40
CA ARG A 12 20.72 6.94 11.37
C ARG A 12 19.62 7.04 11.53
N LYS A 13 19.68 7.75 11.73
CA LYS A 13 18.62 8.09 11.88
C LYS A 13 17.84 7.65 10.87
N ALA A 14 17.97 7.30 11.14
CA ALA A 14 17.45 6.82 10.61
C ALA A 14 16.91 6.39 9.46
N ASN A 15 16.63 5.30 9.28
CA ASN A 15 15.81 4.95 8.17
C ASN A 15 14.34 5.07 8.58
N PRO A 16 13.65 6.14 8.15
CA PRO A 16 12.26 6.31 8.55
C PRO A 16 11.37 5.18 8.08
N LEU A 17 11.71 4.53 6.97
CA LEU A 17 10.91 3.41 6.49
C LEU A 17 10.98 2.23 7.44
N THR A 18 12.12 1.99 8.07
CA THR A 18 12.24 0.90 9.05
C THR A 18 11.28 1.11 10.21
N ALA A 19 11.21 2.32 10.73
CA ALA A 19 10.30 2.63 11.84
C ALA A 19 8.84 2.42 11.42
N ILE A 20 8.49 2.88 10.23
CA ILE A 20 7.12 2.70 9.72
C ILE A 20 6.81 1.23 9.55
N LEU A 21 7.74 0.45 9.00
CA LEU A 21 7.53 -0.97 8.80
C LEU A 21 7.35 -1.71 10.12
N ASN A 22 8.06 -1.29 11.17
CA ASN A 22 7.89 -1.87 12.49
C ASN A 22 6.49 -1.60 13.05
N GLU A 23 5.95 -0.41 12.82
CA GLU A 23 4.58 -0.11 13.22
C GLU A 23 3.57 -0.95 12.43
N VAL A 24 3.80 -1.10 11.12
CA VAL A 24 2.94 -1.91 10.27
C VAL A 24 2.96 -3.35 10.75
N LYS A 25 4.14 -3.88 11.05
CA LYS A 25 4.27 -5.26 11.54
C LYS A 25 3.49 -5.47 12.82
N ALA A 26 3.59 -4.53 13.76
CA ALA A 26 2.87 -4.64 15.02
C ALA A 26 1.35 -4.71 14.80
N LYS A 27 0.86 -3.90 13.88
CA LYS A 27 -0.58 -3.91 13.60
C LYS A 27 -1.01 -5.11 12.78
N ALA A 28 -0.14 -5.61 11.90
CA ALA A 28 -0.45 -6.80 11.11
C ALA A 28 -0.66 -8.02 12.00
N ASP A 29 0.06 -8.10 13.11
CA ASP A 29 -0.10 -9.21 14.04
C ASP A 29 -1.53 -9.30 14.60
N ASP A 30 -2.25 -8.19 14.65
CA ASP A 30 -3.63 -8.18 15.13
C ASP A 30 -4.62 -8.71 14.10
N HIS A 31 -4.17 -8.96 12.89
CA HIS A 31 -5.05 -9.33 11.77
C HIS A 31 -4.64 -10.64 11.10
N ASP A 32 -3.79 -11.43 11.75
CA ASP A 32 -3.22 -12.61 11.09
C ASP A 32 -4.22 -13.72 10.84
N ASP A 33 -5.37 -13.69 11.51
CA ASP A 33 -6.41 -14.70 11.34
C ASP A 33 -7.52 -14.29 10.37
N LEU A 34 -7.43 -13.08 9.80
CA LEU A 34 -8.43 -12.61 8.86
C LEU A 34 -8.17 -13.17 7.47
N ARG A 35 -9.23 -13.33 6.69
CA ARG A 35 -9.14 -13.93 5.35
C ARG A 35 -9.96 -13.10 4.37
N PHE A 36 -9.57 -13.19 3.12
CA PHE A 36 -10.39 -12.64 2.04
C PHE A 36 -11.64 -13.50 1.90
N VAL A 37 -12.79 -12.86 1.82
CA VAL A 37 -14.08 -13.55 1.76
C VAL A 37 -14.78 -13.23 0.45
N GLY A 38 -14.87 -11.93 0.12
CA GLY A 38 -15.70 -11.45 -0.97
C GLY A 38 -15.46 -12.12 -2.30
N GLY A 39 -14.26 -11.98 -2.85
CA GLY A 39 -13.94 -12.51 -4.16
C GLY A 39 -13.89 -14.03 -4.22
N ARG A 40 -13.71 -14.69 -3.08
CA ARG A 40 -13.59 -16.13 -3.03
C ARG A 40 -14.90 -16.83 -2.69
N VAL A 41 -15.73 -16.16 -1.93
CA VAL A 41 -17.00 -16.76 -1.47
C VAL A 41 -18.17 -16.23 -2.26
N VAL A 42 -18.12 -14.95 -2.64
CA VAL A 42 -19.20 -14.31 -3.38
C VAL A 42 -18.63 -13.82 -4.70
N GLU A 43 -18.97 -14.54 -5.77
CA GLU A 43 -18.46 -14.23 -7.10
C GLU A 43 -18.81 -12.81 -7.52
N SER A 44 -19.98 -12.32 -7.12
CA SER A 44 -20.40 -10.95 -7.43
C SER A 44 -19.49 -9.94 -6.76
N GLY A 45 -18.89 -10.29 -5.61
CA GLY A 45 -17.93 -9.40 -4.96
C GLY A 45 -16.68 -9.22 -5.79
N GLN A 46 -16.19 -10.31 -6.39
CA GLN A 46 -15.03 -10.22 -7.28
C GLN A 46 -15.34 -9.36 -8.49
N ALA A 47 -16.51 -9.56 -9.10
CA ALA A 47 -16.91 -8.79 -10.27
C ALA A 47 -17.04 -7.30 -9.93
N TYR A 48 -17.56 -7.00 -8.75
CA TYR A 48 -17.66 -5.61 -8.29
C TYR A 48 -16.27 -4.98 -8.21
N HIS A 49 -15.33 -5.67 -7.58
CA HIS A 49 -13.99 -5.12 -7.44
C HIS A 49 -13.28 -4.97 -8.78
N ALA A 50 -13.50 -5.92 -9.72
CA ALA A 50 -12.90 -5.82 -11.04
C ALA A 50 -13.44 -4.59 -11.78
N GLU A 51 -14.73 -4.32 -11.66
CA GLU A 51 -15.32 -3.15 -12.29
C GLU A 51 -14.77 -1.87 -11.67
N GLN A 52 -14.66 -1.82 -10.36
CA GLN A 52 -14.13 -0.64 -9.67
C GLN A 52 -12.66 -0.43 -9.97
N GLU A 53 -11.88 -1.49 -10.06
CA GLU A 53 -10.48 -1.39 -10.45
C GLU A 53 -10.35 -0.76 -11.83
N HIS A 54 -11.16 -1.22 -12.78
CA HIS A 54 -11.15 -0.69 -14.14
C HIS A 54 -11.49 0.80 -14.13
N ARG A 55 -12.50 1.18 -13.37
CA ARG A 55 -12.91 2.58 -13.25
C ARG A 55 -11.81 3.44 -12.68
N TRP A 56 -11.18 3.00 -11.60
CA TRP A 56 -10.14 3.78 -10.95
C TRP A 56 -8.86 3.83 -11.77
N SER A 57 -8.58 2.76 -12.54
CA SER A 57 -7.45 2.78 -13.46
C SER A 57 -7.64 3.89 -14.50
N ALA A 58 -8.84 4.04 -15.04
CA ALA A 58 -9.13 5.10 -16.00
C ALA A 58 -9.04 6.49 -15.37
N ILE A 59 -9.58 6.64 -14.16
CA ILE A 59 -9.50 7.92 -13.44
C ILE A 59 -8.03 8.29 -13.20
N ASN A 60 -7.24 7.34 -12.72
CA ASN A 60 -5.85 7.58 -12.41
C ASN A 60 -5.04 7.91 -13.67
N GLN A 61 -5.35 7.25 -14.78
CA GLN A 61 -4.69 7.55 -16.04
C GLN A 61 -4.99 9.00 -16.47
N THR A 62 -6.22 9.43 -16.35
CA THR A 62 -6.61 10.80 -16.67
C THR A 62 -5.88 11.78 -15.76
N ARG A 63 -5.84 11.48 -14.45
CA ARG A 63 -5.13 12.33 -13.50
C ARG A 63 -3.63 12.41 -13.82
N ALA A 64 -3.05 11.27 -14.18
CA ALA A 64 -1.63 11.23 -14.53
C ALA A 64 -1.35 12.11 -15.76
N ASP A 65 -2.23 12.02 -16.76
CA ASP A 65 -2.08 12.82 -17.96
C ASP A 65 -2.17 14.31 -17.67
N LEU A 66 -2.89 14.70 -16.64
CA LEU A 66 -3.06 16.09 -16.23
C LEU A 66 -2.05 16.51 -15.16
N GLY A 67 -1.17 15.62 -14.73
CA GLY A 67 -0.21 15.95 -13.69
C GLY A 67 -0.78 15.98 -12.29
N HIS A 68 -1.92 15.32 -12.07
CA HIS A 68 -2.64 15.37 -10.80
C HIS A 68 -2.82 13.99 -10.16
N LEU A 69 -2.03 13.01 -10.57
CA LEU A 69 -2.11 11.68 -9.97
C LEU A 69 -1.69 11.74 -8.51
N GLY A 70 -2.54 11.23 -7.62
CA GLY A 70 -2.27 11.21 -6.19
C GLY A 70 -2.25 9.79 -5.65
N VAL A 71 -1.64 9.64 -4.46
CA VAL A 71 -1.54 8.33 -3.82
C VAL A 71 -2.92 7.80 -3.44
N ASP A 72 -3.87 8.69 -3.13
CA ASP A 72 -5.23 8.27 -2.78
C ASP A 72 -5.87 7.45 -3.89
N GLY A 73 -5.75 7.89 -5.14
CA GLY A 73 -6.30 7.14 -6.26
C GLY A 73 -5.62 5.80 -6.47
N LEU A 74 -4.30 5.77 -6.26
CA LEU A 74 -3.55 4.51 -6.40
C LEU A 74 -3.95 3.52 -5.31
N LEU A 75 -4.12 3.98 -4.07
CA LEU A 75 -4.53 3.10 -2.98
C LEU A 75 -5.89 2.47 -3.25
N VAL A 76 -6.84 3.25 -3.77
CA VAL A 76 -8.17 2.73 -4.07
C VAL A 76 -8.11 1.72 -5.20
N GLU A 77 -7.37 2.05 -6.27
CA GLU A 77 -7.24 1.15 -7.41
C GLU A 77 -6.65 -0.20 -6.97
N ASP A 78 -5.59 -0.17 -6.17
CA ASP A 78 -4.90 -1.40 -5.80
C ASP A 78 -5.67 -2.21 -4.76
N ALA A 79 -6.47 -1.54 -3.91
CA ALA A 79 -7.35 -2.26 -3.01
C ALA A 79 -8.39 -3.06 -3.81
N HIS A 80 -8.93 -2.46 -4.86
CA HIS A 80 -9.87 -3.17 -5.74
C HIS A 80 -9.16 -4.27 -6.53
N ALA A 81 -7.92 -4.03 -6.95
CA ALA A 81 -7.13 -5.06 -7.64
C ALA A 81 -6.97 -6.29 -6.76
N ALA A 82 -6.71 -6.10 -5.46
CA ALA A 82 -6.59 -7.23 -4.54
C ALA A 82 -7.91 -7.99 -4.43
N GLY A 83 -9.04 -7.26 -4.37
CA GLY A 83 -10.36 -7.89 -4.29
C GLY A 83 -10.75 -8.58 -5.58
N ALA A 84 -10.27 -8.11 -6.72
CA ALA A 84 -10.60 -8.66 -8.03
C ALA A 84 -9.72 -9.82 -8.44
N ALA A 85 -8.59 -10.03 -7.77
CA ALA A 85 -7.62 -11.04 -8.18
C ALA A 85 -8.23 -12.43 -8.20
N THR A 86 -7.88 -13.20 -9.22
CA THR A 86 -8.39 -14.57 -9.38
C THR A 86 -7.40 -15.63 -8.90
N THR A 87 -6.16 -15.24 -8.65
CA THR A 87 -5.14 -16.15 -8.12
C THR A 87 -4.52 -15.57 -6.87
N ASP A 88 -3.99 -16.44 -6.03
CA ASP A 88 -3.31 -15.99 -4.82
C ASP A 88 -2.05 -15.19 -5.17
N ALA A 89 -1.37 -15.54 -6.25
CA ALA A 89 -0.16 -14.82 -6.67
C ALA A 89 -0.50 -13.38 -7.06
N ASP A 90 -1.54 -13.19 -7.85
CA ASP A 90 -1.97 -11.85 -8.27
C ASP A 90 -2.46 -11.04 -7.07
N ARG A 91 -3.21 -11.68 -6.18
CA ARG A 91 -3.69 -11.00 -4.98
C ARG A 91 -2.53 -10.56 -4.10
N ARG A 92 -1.55 -11.45 -3.94
CA ARG A 92 -0.38 -11.11 -3.13
C ARG A 92 0.38 -9.92 -3.72
N GLU A 93 0.55 -9.91 -5.03
CA GLU A 93 1.24 -8.79 -5.68
C GLU A 93 0.50 -7.48 -5.49
N ALA A 94 -0.83 -7.50 -5.64
CA ALA A 94 -1.65 -6.30 -5.44
C ALA A 94 -1.55 -5.81 -4.00
N LEU A 95 -1.54 -6.73 -3.03
CA LEU A 95 -1.44 -6.36 -1.63
C LEU A 95 -0.07 -5.77 -1.28
N ILE A 96 1.00 -6.32 -1.85
CA ILE A 96 2.34 -5.77 -1.62
C ILE A 96 2.42 -4.35 -2.18
N LEU A 97 1.88 -4.14 -3.37
CA LEU A 97 1.88 -2.81 -3.98
C LEU A 97 1.07 -1.83 -3.14
N LEU A 98 -0.12 -2.26 -2.70
CA LEU A 98 -0.97 -1.44 -1.83
C LEU A 98 -0.24 -1.06 -0.54
N ALA A 99 0.41 -2.04 0.08
CA ALA A 99 1.17 -1.79 1.31
C ALA A 99 2.32 -0.82 1.06
N ALA A 100 3.03 -0.98 -0.05
CA ALA A 100 4.14 -0.09 -0.38
C ALA A 100 3.68 1.34 -0.55
N GLN A 101 2.55 1.53 -1.21
CA GLN A 101 1.98 2.86 -1.40
C GLN A 101 1.52 3.47 -0.08
N ALA A 102 0.94 2.65 0.79
CA ALA A 102 0.51 3.12 2.10
C ALA A 102 1.72 3.56 2.95
N VAL A 103 2.79 2.77 2.93
CA VAL A 103 4.01 3.10 3.66
C VAL A 103 4.61 4.40 3.11
N ALA A 104 4.64 4.55 1.79
CA ALA A 104 5.17 5.77 1.17
C ALA A 104 4.33 6.99 1.57
N ALA A 105 3.01 6.83 1.65
CA ALA A 105 2.12 7.92 2.05
C ALA A 105 2.38 8.32 3.50
N VAL A 106 2.58 7.35 4.38
CA VAL A 106 2.90 7.64 5.79
C VAL A 106 4.22 8.40 5.87
N ALA A 107 5.22 7.99 5.09
CA ALA A 107 6.51 8.67 5.09
C ALA A 107 6.37 10.13 4.66
N GLN A 108 5.51 10.40 3.67
CA GLN A 108 5.25 11.76 3.24
C GLN A 108 4.60 12.60 4.34
N LEU A 109 3.62 12.02 5.03
CA LEU A 109 2.97 12.71 6.14
C LEU A 109 3.96 13.00 7.26
N ASP A 110 4.83 12.06 7.56
CA ASP A 110 5.83 12.23 8.63
C ASP A 110 6.82 13.34 8.29
N ARG A 111 7.07 13.56 7.00
CA ARG A 111 7.94 14.65 6.57
C ARG A 111 7.21 15.97 6.43
N GLY A 112 5.91 15.99 6.67
CA GLY A 112 5.10 17.19 6.53
C GLY A 112 4.77 17.53 5.09
N GLU A 113 4.86 16.57 4.19
CA GLU A 113 4.61 16.78 2.75
C GLU A 113 3.21 16.40 2.33
N GLY A 114 2.50 15.77 3.23
CA GLY A 114 1.17 15.30 2.90
C GLY A 114 0.18 16.41 2.79
#